data_b33169a2e965423c66fb1325185add8e
#
_entry.id   b33169a2e965423c66fb1325185add8e
#
_cell.length_a   1.000
_cell.length_b   1.000
_cell.length_c   1.000
_cell.angle_alpha   90.00
_cell.angle_beta   90.00
_cell.angle_gamma   90.00
#
_symmetry.space_group_name_H-M   'P 1'
#
loop_
_entity.id
_entity.type
_entity.pdbx_description
1 polymer ?
#
loop_
_entity_poly.entity_id
_entity_poly.type
_entity_poly.pdbx_seq_one_letter_code
_entity_poly.pdbx_strand_id
1 'polypeptide(L)'
;IMTLNSLAMKYPGKVHLFTTSDTSPLFPALVTHKGADYFSEAPFVFAHSKININMTAPNIETGIPLRVFDILGAGGFLITDWREDLKDCFTIGKDLEIYDGLDDLLEKTDYYLKHDEKRIAIARHGFDTVRKKHTYNTRLKEIFRL
;
A
#
# COMPACT_ATOMS: atom_id res chain seq x y z
N ILE A 1 5.83 14.52 3.31
CA ILE A 1 4.98 15.42 4.10
C ILE A 1 3.92 16.06 3.20
N MET A 2 4.31 16.72 2.10
CA MET A 2 3.35 17.39 1.20
C MET A 2 2.26 16.45 0.65
N THR A 3 2.62 15.27 0.20
CA THR A 3 1.69 14.28 -0.37
C THR A 3 0.56 13.88 0.58
N LEU A 4 0.89 13.57 1.84
CA LEU A 4 -0.12 13.20 2.85
C LEU A 4 -1.05 14.35 3.20
N ASN A 5 -0.52 15.57 3.34
CA ASN A 5 -1.34 16.75 3.60
C ASN A 5 -2.28 17.05 2.43
N SER A 6 -1.82 16.93 1.19
CA SER A 6 -2.67 17.15 0.01
C SER A 6 -3.81 16.13 -0.06
N LEU A 7 -3.54 14.87 0.23
CA LEU A 7 -4.58 13.84 0.33
C LEU A 7 -5.58 14.15 1.44
N ALA A 8 -5.10 14.51 2.63
CA ALA A 8 -5.96 14.82 3.77
C ALA A 8 -6.83 16.07 3.52
N MET A 9 -6.30 17.07 2.85
CA MET A 9 -7.07 18.26 2.45
C MET A 9 -8.14 17.93 1.40
N LYS A 10 -7.81 17.06 0.44
CA LYS A 10 -8.76 16.63 -0.60
C LYS A 10 -9.85 15.70 -0.07
N TYR A 11 -9.51 14.86 0.90
CA TYR A 11 -10.43 13.86 1.49
C TYR A 11 -10.53 14.03 3.01
N PRO A 12 -11.12 15.13 3.52
CA PRO A 12 -11.13 15.43 4.95
C PRO A 12 -11.83 14.33 5.76
N GLY A 13 -11.16 13.91 6.84
CA GLY A 13 -11.66 12.87 7.74
C GLY A 13 -11.66 11.45 7.17
N LYS A 14 -11.07 11.23 5.99
CA LYS A 14 -11.03 9.91 5.31
C LYS A 14 -9.62 9.35 5.13
N VAL A 15 -8.59 10.14 5.44
CA VAL A 15 -7.19 9.71 5.34
C VAL A 15 -6.68 9.40 6.73
N HIS A 16 -6.36 8.14 6.96
CA HIS A 16 -5.96 7.59 8.24
C HIS A 16 -4.47 7.28 8.27
N LEU A 17 -3.77 7.70 9.31
CA LEU A 17 -2.37 7.40 9.55
C LEU A 17 -2.22 6.60 10.84
N PHE A 18 -1.62 5.43 10.76
CA PHE A 18 -1.29 4.58 11.90
C PHE A 18 0.21 4.75 12.21
N THR A 19 0.53 5.33 13.35
CA THR A 19 1.92 5.66 13.72
C THR A 19 2.12 5.63 15.22
N THR A 20 3.34 5.30 15.65
CA THR A 20 3.77 5.40 17.06
C THR A 20 4.35 6.77 17.41
N SER A 21 4.59 7.61 16.40
CA SER A 21 5.16 8.95 16.57
C SER A 21 4.06 9.99 16.66
N ASP A 22 4.25 11.03 17.45
CA ASP A 22 3.37 12.21 17.44
C ASP A 22 3.65 13.02 16.16
N THR A 23 2.73 12.90 15.22
CA THR A 23 2.77 13.57 13.92
C THR A 23 1.72 14.67 13.78
N SER A 24 0.93 14.90 14.83
CA SER A 24 -0.16 15.88 14.83
C SER A 24 0.24 17.30 14.41
N PRO A 25 1.41 17.82 14.79
CA PRO A 25 1.86 19.13 14.32
C PRO A 25 2.18 19.18 12.81
N LEU A 26 2.55 18.04 12.23
CA LEU A 26 2.95 17.95 10.81
C LEU A 26 1.77 17.68 9.88
N PHE A 27 0.73 17.03 10.38
CA PHE A 27 -0.40 16.54 9.61
C PHE A 27 -1.76 16.83 10.28
N PRO A 28 -2.15 18.09 10.45
CA PRO A 28 -3.35 18.43 11.21
C PRO A 28 -4.66 17.98 10.56
N ALA A 29 -4.65 17.68 9.26
CA ALA A 29 -5.83 17.22 8.52
C ALA A 29 -5.98 15.69 8.46
N LEU A 30 -4.98 14.93 8.96
CA LEU A 30 -5.04 13.46 9.01
C LEU A 30 -5.79 12.97 10.25
N VAL A 31 -6.51 11.87 10.08
CA VAL A 31 -7.00 11.08 11.22
C VAL A 31 -5.86 10.19 11.70
N THR A 32 -5.23 10.57 12.79
CA THR A 32 -4.07 9.84 13.34
C THR A 32 -4.54 8.81 14.36
N HIS A 33 -4.02 7.60 14.25
CA HIS A 33 -4.24 6.48 15.16
C HIS A 33 -2.92 6.05 15.80
N LYS A 34 -2.99 5.36 16.94
CA LYS A 34 -1.84 4.63 17.46
C LYS A 34 -1.35 3.62 16.44
N GLY A 35 -0.07 3.27 16.50
CA GLY A 35 0.47 2.22 15.62
C GLY A 35 -0.34 0.94 15.79
N ALA A 36 -0.76 0.37 14.67
CA ALA A 36 -1.48 -0.90 14.66
C ALA A 36 -0.52 -2.06 15.01
N ASP A 37 -0.98 -3.01 15.84
CA ASP A 37 -0.25 -4.25 16.06
C ASP A 37 -0.05 -4.98 14.72
N TYR A 38 1.19 -5.38 14.46
CA TYR A 38 1.58 -5.91 13.16
C TYR A 38 0.86 -7.20 12.78
N PHE A 39 0.60 -8.09 13.75
CA PHE A 39 0.02 -9.40 13.48
C PHE A 39 -1.50 -9.44 13.58
N SER A 40 -2.08 -8.67 14.49
CA SER A 40 -3.52 -8.75 14.78
C SER A 40 -4.33 -7.61 14.17
N GLU A 41 -3.79 -6.39 14.10
CA GLU A 41 -4.54 -5.21 13.68
C GLU A 41 -4.19 -4.76 12.24
N ALA A 42 -2.91 -4.74 11.88
CA ALA A 42 -2.50 -4.22 10.57
C ALA A 42 -3.11 -4.98 9.38
N PRO A 43 -3.21 -6.33 9.38
CA PRO A 43 -3.88 -7.05 8.29
C PRO A 43 -5.36 -6.68 8.16
N PHE A 44 -6.04 -6.46 9.30
CA PHE A 44 -7.44 -6.02 9.30
C PHE A 44 -7.58 -4.61 8.70
N VAL A 45 -6.71 -3.68 9.10
CA VAL A 45 -6.69 -2.31 8.54
C VAL A 45 -6.45 -2.36 7.05
N PHE A 46 -5.48 -3.14 6.57
CA PHE A 46 -5.17 -3.25 5.15
C PHE A 46 -6.35 -3.82 4.34
N ALA A 47 -6.98 -4.88 4.83
CA ALA A 47 -8.09 -5.53 4.15
C ALA A 47 -9.35 -4.66 4.08
N HIS A 48 -9.59 -3.81 5.10
CA HIS A 48 -10.80 -3.00 5.21
C HIS A 48 -10.63 -1.54 4.72
N SER A 49 -9.41 -1.13 4.41
CA SER A 49 -9.16 0.16 3.76
C SER A 49 -9.53 0.09 2.27
N LYS A 50 -10.26 1.08 1.78
CA LYS A 50 -10.58 1.15 0.35
C LYS A 50 -9.31 1.25 -0.50
N ILE A 51 -8.37 2.07 -0.07
CA ILE A 51 -7.07 2.27 -0.73
C ILE A 51 -6.00 2.30 0.36
N ASN A 52 -4.98 1.49 0.20
CA ASN A 52 -3.76 1.57 0.97
C ASN A 52 -2.70 2.30 0.12
N ILE A 53 -2.03 3.28 0.72
CA ILE A 53 -0.98 4.04 0.05
C ILE A 53 0.35 3.70 0.71
N ASN A 54 1.32 3.26 -0.09
CA ASN A 54 2.70 3.11 0.34
C ASN A 54 3.55 4.23 -0.27
N MET A 55 4.38 4.82 0.56
CA MET A 55 5.38 5.81 0.18
C MET A 55 6.72 5.35 0.72
N THR A 56 7.65 5.06 -0.19
CA THR A 56 8.99 4.64 0.18
C THR A 56 9.82 5.85 0.61
N ALA A 57 10.62 5.68 1.66
CA ALA A 57 11.50 6.75 2.10
C ALA A 57 12.52 7.09 0.99
N PRO A 58 12.85 8.38 0.77
CA PRO A 58 13.70 8.81 -0.35
C PRO A 58 15.13 8.22 -0.34
N ASN A 59 15.60 7.78 0.83
CA ASN A 59 16.91 7.16 1.01
C ASN A 59 16.95 5.66 0.65
N ILE A 60 15.81 5.05 0.29
CA ILE A 60 15.75 3.67 -0.19
C ILE A 60 15.76 3.70 -1.70
N GLU A 61 16.87 3.32 -2.31
CA GLU A 61 17.06 3.35 -3.76
C GLU A 61 16.56 2.08 -4.44
N THR A 62 16.74 0.92 -3.80
CA THR A 62 16.41 -0.40 -4.35
C THR A 62 15.59 -1.24 -3.38
N GLY A 63 14.93 -2.26 -3.91
CA GLY A 63 14.12 -3.20 -3.16
C GLY A 63 12.65 -2.77 -3.01
N ILE A 64 11.83 -3.76 -2.70
CA ILE A 64 10.40 -3.59 -2.46
C ILE A 64 10.17 -3.60 -0.95
N PRO A 65 9.54 -2.53 -0.36
CA PRO A 65 9.20 -2.52 1.05
C PRO A 65 8.31 -3.72 1.44
N LEU A 66 8.58 -4.36 2.57
CA LEU A 66 7.76 -5.47 3.08
C LEU A 66 6.28 -5.11 3.17
N ARG A 67 5.99 -3.85 3.43
CA ARG A 67 4.62 -3.32 3.48
C ARG A 67 3.80 -3.59 2.21
N VAL A 68 4.44 -3.64 1.05
CA VAL A 68 3.79 -3.99 -0.23
C VAL A 68 3.24 -5.42 -0.15
N PHE A 69 4.06 -6.37 0.31
CA PHE A 69 3.65 -7.77 0.46
C PHE A 69 2.62 -7.95 1.57
N ASP A 70 2.72 -7.19 2.66
CA ASP A 70 1.79 -7.24 3.79
C ASP A 70 0.38 -6.79 3.37
N ILE A 71 0.29 -5.67 2.65
CA ILE A 71 -0.99 -5.12 2.18
C ILE A 71 -1.64 -6.08 1.18
N LEU A 72 -0.89 -6.52 0.18
CA LEU A 72 -1.41 -7.47 -0.83
C LEU A 72 -1.76 -8.81 -0.20
N GLY A 73 -0.92 -9.31 0.72
CA GLY A 73 -1.14 -10.56 1.46
C GLY A 73 -2.36 -10.53 2.38
N ALA A 74 -2.79 -9.34 2.82
CA ALA A 74 -4.02 -9.13 3.56
C ALA A 74 -5.25 -8.94 2.64
N GLY A 75 -5.07 -8.88 1.32
CA GLY A 75 -6.15 -8.64 0.36
C GLY A 75 -6.50 -7.16 0.18
N GLY A 76 -5.63 -6.24 0.62
CA GLY A 76 -5.81 -4.81 0.45
C GLY A 76 -5.48 -4.33 -0.96
N PHE A 77 -6.22 -3.33 -1.46
CA PHE A 77 -5.83 -2.63 -2.68
C PHE A 77 -4.72 -1.64 -2.37
N LEU A 78 -3.64 -1.67 -3.17
CA LEU A 78 -2.43 -0.89 -2.96
C LEU A 78 -2.16 0.06 -4.12
N ILE A 79 -1.88 1.32 -3.81
CA ILE A 79 -1.21 2.28 -4.69
C ILE A 79 0.16 2.59 -4.06
N THR A 80 1.26 2.35 -4.77
CA THR A 80 2.63 2.57 -4.27
C THR A 80 3.43 3.47 -5.20
N ASP A 81 4.45 4.15 -4.66
CA ASP A 81 5.42 4.85 -5.48
C ASP A 81 6.15 3.89 -6.42
N TRP A 82 6.52 4.40 -7.60
CA TRP A 82 7.23 3.61 -8.60
C TRP A 82 8.59 3.13 -8.10
N ARG A 83 8.86 1.84 -8.31
CA ARG A 83 10.16 1.16 -8.10
C ARG A 83 10.42 0.17 -9.21
N GLU A 84 11.65 0.15 -9.74
CA GLU A 84 12.04 -0.78 -10.82
C GLU A 84 11.80 -2.24 -10.42
N ASP A 85 12.17 -2.61 -9.19
CA ASP A 85 12.04 -3.98 -8.66
C ASP A 85 10.59 -4.50 -8.59
N LEU A 86 9.59 -3.62 -8.65
CA LEU A 86 8.18 -4.03 -8.66
C LEU A 86 7.83 -4.88 -9.86
N LYS A 87 8.44 -4.63 -11.02
CA LYS A 87 8.19 -5.38 -12.27
C LYS A 87 8.60 -6.85 -12.16
N ASP A 88 9.60 -7.15 -11.34
CA ASP A 88 10.09 -8.51 -11.17
C ASP A 88 9.14 -9.38 -10.35
N CYS A 89 8.32 -8.74 -9.51
CA CYS A 89 7.42 -9.41 -8.59
C CYS A 89 5.94 -9.30 -8.97
N PHE A 90 5.53 -8.20 -9.61
CA PHE A 90 4.13 -7.84 -9.81
C PHE A 90 3.84 -7.30 -11.21
N THR A 91 2.62 -7.49 -11.65
CA THR A 91 2.09 -6.86 -12.87
C THR A 91 1.34 -5.59 -12.49
N ILE A 92 1.89 -4.44 -12.86
CA ILE A 92 1.28 -3.12 -12.60
C ILE A 92 -0.09 -3.01 -13.29
N GLY A 93 -1.06 -2.42 -12.59
CA GLY A 93 -2.44 -2.31 -13.05
C GLY A 93 -3.26 -3.59 -12.90
N LYS A 94 -2.64 -4.70 -12.46
CA LYS A 94 -3.27 -6.00 -12.27
C LYS A 94 -3.11 -6.55 -10.86
N ASP A 95 -1.94 -6.46 -10.26
CA ASP A 95 -1.64 -6.91 -8.89
C ASP A 95 -1.69 -5.76 -7.88
N LEU A 96 -1.28 -4.60 -8.32
CA LEU A 96 -1.24 -3.34 -7.58
C LEU A 96 -1.23 -2.16 -8.57
N GLU A 97 -1.36 -0.96 -8.05
CA GLU A 97 -1.20 0.27 -8.83
C GLU A 97 0.02 1.05 -8.34
N ILE A 98 0.59 1.84 -9.25
CA ILE A 98 1.70 2.75 -8.93
C ILE A 98 1.27 4.20 -9.10
N TYR A 99 2.05 5.12 -8.54
CA TYR A 99 1.92 6.55 -8.84
C TYR A 99 3.29 7.18 -9.10
N ASP A 100 3.28 8.19 -9.96
CA ASP A 100 4.43 9.05 -10.28
C ASP A 100 4.07 10.50 -9.96
N GLY A 101 4.42 10.92 -8.75
CA GLY A 101 4.10 12.25 -8.25
C GLY A 101 2.70 12.42 -7.65
N LEU A 102 2.45 13.62 -7.13
CA LEU A 102 1.24 13.92 -6.37
C LEU A 102 -0.02 13.93 -7.24
N ASP A 103 0.05 14.54 -8.41
CA ASP A 103 -1.13 14.70 -9.27
C ASP A 103 -1.64 13.35 -9.75
N ASP A 104 -0.75 12.45 -10.16
CA ASP A 104 -1.09 11.08 -10.56
C ASP A 104 -1.69 10.28 -9.38
N LEU A 105 -1.14 10.44 -8.17
CA LEU A 105 -1.71 9.82 -6.98
C LEU A 105 -3.14 10.29 -6.70
N LEU A 106 -3.38 11.60 -6.80
CA LEU A 106 -4.71 12.18 -6.57
C LEU A 106 -5.71 11.72 -7.64
N GLU A 107 -5.30 11.68 -8.91
CA GLU A 107 -6.14 11.20 -10.02
C GLU A 107 -6.50 9.72 -9.84
N LYS A 108 -5.52 8.86 -9.57
CA LYS A 108 -5.74 7.43 -9.33
C LYS A 108 -6.59 7.18 -8.09
N THR A 109 -6.38 7.95 -7.02
CA THR A 109 -7.22 7.86 -5.83
C THR A 109 -8.68 8.19 -6.16
N ASP A 110 -8.96 9.27 -6.89
CA ASP A 110 -10.31 9.63 -7.34
C ASP A 110 -10.92 8.53 -8.22
N TYR A 111 -10.13 8.01 -9.13
CA TYR A 111 -10.58 6.97 -10.04
C TYR A 111 -10.98 5.69 -9.29
N TYR A 112 -10.11 5.16 -8.44
CA TYR A 112 -10.36 3.92 -7.73
C TYR A 112 -11.39 4.03 -6.60
N LEU A 113 -11.64 5.23 -6.06
CA LEU A 113 -12.76 5.48 -5.15
C LEU A 113 -14.13 5.38 -5.85
N LYS A 114 -14.18 5.63 -7.17
CA LYS A 114 -15.40 5.56 -8.00
C LYS A 114 -15.58 4.21 -8.71
N HIS A 115 -14.53 3.38 -8.79
CA HIS A 115 -14.51 2.13 -9.55
C HIS A 115 -14.22 0.93 -8.63
N ASP A 116 -15.16 0.65 -7.71
CA ASP A 116 -15.02 -0.41 -6.70
C ASP A 116 -14.71 -1.78 -7.31
N GLU A 117 -15.37 -2.15 -8.42
CA GLU A 117 -15.14 -3.44 -9.08
C GLU A 117 -13.70 -3.61 -9.55
N LYS A 118 -13.13 -2.58 -10.19
CA LYS A 118 -11.73 -2.62 -10.64
C LYS A 118 -10.77 -2.69 -9.47
N ARG A 119 -11.00 -1.89 -8.43
CA ARG A 119 -10.20 -1.89 -7.22
C ARG A 119 -10.18 -3.27 -6.56
N ILE A 120 -11.36 -3.88 -6.39
CA ILE A 120 -11.51 -5.22 -5.78
C ILE A 120 -10.85 -6.29 -6.65
N ALA A 121 -10.98 -6.21 -7.98
CA ALA A 121 -10.33 -7.16 -8.88
C ALA A 121 -8.81 -7.12 -8.79
N ILE A 122 -8.20 -5.92 -8.72
CA ILE A 122 -6.76 -5.74 -8.56
C ILE A 122 -6.31 -6.26 -7.19
N ALA A 123 -7.01 -5.91 -6.10
CA ALA A 123 -6.69 -6.38 -4.76
C ALA A 123 -6.70 -7.92 -4.67
N ARG A 124 -7.71 -8.56 -5.26
CA ARG A 124 -7.80 -10.02 -5.31
C ARG A 124 -6.66 -10.65 -6.10
N HIS A 125 -6.31 -10.07 -7.24
CA HIS A 125 -5.21 -10.60 -8.06
C HIS A 125 -3.87 -10.46 -7.35
N GLY A 126 -3.58 -9.31 -6.72
CA GLY A 126 -2.39 -9.10 -5.92
C GLY A 126 -2.28 -10.08 -4.75
N PHE A 127 -3.38 -10.33 -4.05
CA PHE A 127 -3.46 -11.34 -2.99
C PHE A 127 -3.09 -12.74 -3.51
N ASP A 128 -3.66 -13.15 -4.65
CA ASP A 128 -3.37 -14.46 -5.25
C ASP A 128 -1.90 -14.56 -5.68
N THR A 129 -1.33 -13.48 -6.22
CA THR A 129 0.08 -13.42 -6.62
C THR A 129 1.00 -13.59 -5.43
N VAL A 130 0.76 -12.85 -4.31
CA VAL A 130 1.56 -12.97 -3.09
C VAL A 130 1.47 -14.37 -2.51
N ARG A 131 0.28 -14.93 -2.39
CA ARG A 131 0.08 -16.29 -1.85
C ARG A 131 0.76 -17.37 -2.67
N LYS A 132 0.78 -17.24 -3.99
CA LYS A 132 1.38 -18.24 -4.88
C LYS A 132 2.90 -18.12 -4.96
N LYS A 133 3.45 -16.90 -4.99
CA LYS A 133 4.85 -16.67 -5.37
C LYS A 133 5.70 -16.06 -4.26
N HIS A 134 5.12 -15.38 -3.27
CA HIS A 134 5.89 -14.52 -2.37
C HIS A 134 5.70 -14.84 -0.88
N THR A 135 5.24 -16.05 -0.54
CA THR A 135 5.23 -16.50 0.86
C THR A 135 6.63 -16.83 1.32
N TYR A 136 6.90 -16.73 2.62
CA TYR A 136 8.17 -17.16 3.21
C TYR A 136 8.50 -18.62 2.85
N ASN A 137 7.50 -19.49 2.84
CA ASN A 137 7.68 -20.91 2.47
C ASN A 137 8.17 -21.04 1.02
N THR A 138 7.57 -20.30 0.08
CA THR A 138 8.01 -20.29 -1.33
C THR A 138 9.44 -19.79 -1.46
N ARG A 139 9.75 -18.67 -0.79
CA ARG A 139 11.08 -18.07 -0.84
C ARG A 139 12.16 -18.96 -0.22
N LEU A 140 11.87 -19.61 0.91
CA LEU A 140 12.80 -20.55 1.53
C LEU A 140 13.06 -21.76 0.64
N LYS A 141 12.03 -22.30 -0.05
CA LYS A 141 12.21 -23.39 -1.01
C LYS A 141 13.12 -22.99 -2.18
N GLU A 142 12.96 -21.79 -2.72
CA GLU A 142 13.81 -21.25 -3.77
C GLU A 142 15.29 -21.13 -3.32
N ILE A 143 15.52 -20.58 -2.11
CA ILE A 143 16.87 -20.38 -1.55
C ILE A 143 17.56 -21.72 -1.29
N PHE A 144 16.86 -22.65 -0.69
CA PHE A 144 17.42 -23.95 -0.31
C PHE A 144 17.29 -25.02 -1.40
N ARG A 145 16.68 -24.69 -2.55
CA ARG A 145 16.44 -25.62 -3.68
C ARG A 145 15.74 -26.90 -3.25
N LEU A 146 14.74 -26.79 -2.38
CA LEU A 146 13.94 -27.88 -1.83
C LEU A 146 12.73 -28.20 -2.73
#